data_fabbb8ef0de74e2529ea4f94c582840f
#
_entry.id   fabbb8ef0de74e2529ea4f94c582840f
#
_cell.length_a   1.000
_cell.length_b   1.000
_cell.length_c   1.000
_cell.angle_alpha   90.00
_cell.angle_beta   90.00
_cell.angle_gamma   90.00
#
_symmetry.space_group_name_H-M   'P 1'
#
loop_
_entity.id
_entity.type
_entity.pdbx_description
1 polymer ?
#
loop_
_entity_poly.entity_id
_entity_poly.type
_entity_poly.pdbx_seq_one_letter_code
_entity_poly.pdbx_strand_id
1 'polypeptide(L)'
;MFKNFFFNILVLYKKKKDFLKSKNWKKYSKLILLSDKSKWVLDEITSELKSLCKILKIEILGERFLYNSNQQCIFFSNKYDIVRILPKTSHRVALSYFHGNPKVNREDKIIITILKKFIQKVKGIHVTNNRIKDILVKNGIPKKIIYKIPISIDIKKFNFFPLKKKIRLRKLFNISEKFVIGSFQKDGKGWGIGKKPKYIKGPDIFIKIVKLLDTKLKKKIHVILTGPARGYIINNLKKLNISFSHYNVKNYNEMQKYYALLDAYIVSSRDEGGPRAILESMATGTLIYSTKVGQANELIKQNYNGWLFDRKKLNHLCSLIIKNIKNKKKTEKVLINARKTAVIYSYKNISNTWNKFFKNLLN
;
A
#
# COMPACT_ATOMS: atom_id res chain seq x y z
N MET A 1 -14.01 5.27 -28.65
CA MET A 1 -12.74 5.48 -27.93
C MET A 1 -11.95 6.69 -28.44
N PHE A 2 -11.90 6.96 -29.75
CA PHE A 2 -11.13 8.08 -30.34
C PHE A 2 -11.71 9.48 -30.10
N LYS A 3 -13.04 9.66 -30.00
CA LYS A 3 -13.67 10.98 -29.75
C LYS A 3 -13.30 11.60 -28.39
N ASN A 4 -13.15 10.81 -27.35
CA ASN A 4 -12.74 11.30 -26.01
C ASN A 4 -11.24 11.70 -25.98
N PHE A 5 -10.42 11.13 -26.83
CA PHE A 5 -9.02 11.48 -26.92
C PHE A 5 -8.81 12.87 -27.54
N PHE A 6 -9.51 13.19 -28.63
CA PHE A 6 -9.43 14.50 -29.29
C PHE A 6 -10.05 15.62 -28.44
N PHE A 7 -11.15 15.35 -27.75
CA PHE A 7 -11.76 16.32 -26.83
C PHE A 7 -10.83 16.70 -25.68
N ASN A 8 -10.12 15.73 -25.10
CA ASN A 8 -9.13 16.00 -24.05
C ASN A 8 -7.92 16.80 -24.57
N ILE A 9 -7.50 16.61 -25.81
CA ILE A 9 -6.43 17.40 -26.43
C ILE A 9 -6.85 18.85 -26.67
N LEU A 10 -8.09 19.07 -27.16
CA LEU A 10 -8.62 20.42 -27.38
C LEU A 10 -8.84 21.20 -26.09
N VAL A 11 -9.32 20.55 -25.03
CA VAL A 11 -9.45 21.14 -23.71
C VAL A 11 -8.08 21.50 -23.11
N LEU A 12 -7.06 20.68 -23.34
CA LEU A 12 -5.68 20.95 -22.94
C LEU A 12 -5.09 22.14 -23.74
N TYR A 13 -5.41 22.26 -25.03
CA TYR A 13 -4.92 23.34 -25.88
C TYR A 13 -5.54 24.71 -25.54
N LYS A 14 -6.85 24.74 -25.30
CA LYS A 14 -7.57 25.96 -24.87
C LYS A 14 -7.08 26.47 -23.51
N LYS A 15 -6.84 25.58 -22.56
CA LYS A 15 -6.28 25.88 -21.23
C LYS A 15 -4.78 26.31 -21.29
N LYS A 16 -4.04 25.92 -22.34
CA LYS A 16 -2.66 26.37 -22.57
C LYS A 16 -2.59 27.86 -22.90
N LYS A 17 -3.58 28.40 -23.65
CA LYS A 17 -3.64 29.79 -24.07
C LYS A 17 -3.91 30.76 -22.90
N ASP A 18 -4.74 30.34 -21.94
CA ASP A 18 -5.08 31.16 -20.77
C ASP A 18 -3.94 31.23 -19.73
N PHE A 19 -3.06 30.24 -19.73
CA PHE A 19 -1.91 30.18 -18.83
C PHE A 19 -0.75 31.11 -19.25
N LEU A 20 -0.54 31.33 -20.53
CA LEU A 20 0.56 32.19 -21.05
C LEU A 20 0.40 33.67 -20.67
N LYS A 21 -0.77 34.06 -20.13
CA LYS A 21 -1.05 35.45 -19.72
C LYS A 21 -0.72 35.77 -18.27
N SER A 22 -0.36 34.81 -17.41
CA SER A 22 -0.02 35.07 -16.01
C SER A 22 1.49 35.19 -15.78
N LYS A 23 2.00 36.42 -15.75
CA LYS A 23 3.38 36.78 -15.38
C LYS A 23 3.56 36.68 -13.86
N ASN A 24 4.53 35.96 -13.40
CA ASN A 24 5.22 35.89 -12.10
C ASN A 24 5.23 34.48 -11.48
N TRP A 25 6.22 33.69 -11.87
CA TRP A 25 6.45 32.35 -11.32
C TRP A 25 7.79 32.33 -10.60
N LYS A 26 7.76 32.28 -9.27
CA LYS A 26 8.96 31.99 -8.49
C LYS A 26 9.42 30.56 -8.76
N LYS A 27 10.69 30.40 -9.00
CA LYS A 27 11.36 29.26 -9.65
C LYS A 27 11.27 27.98 -8.85
N TYR A 28 10.76 27.44 -8.04
CA TYR A 28 10.95 26.09 -7.40
C TYR A 28 10.05 25.69 -6.20
N SER A 29 8.88 26.25 -6.05
CA SER A 29 7.95 25.76 -5.01
C SER A 29 6.71 25.04 -5.55
N LYS A 30 6.76 24.55 -6.80
CA LYS A 30 5.57 24.02 -7.50
C LYS A 30 5.78 22.59 -7.95
N LEU A 31 4.80 21.74 -7.63
CA LEU A 31 4.82 20.29 -7.92
C LEU A 31 3.53 19.87 -8.62
N ILE A 32 3.66 19.13 -9.72
CA ILE A 32 2.53 18.41 -10.30
C ILE A 32 2.49 17.03 -9.68
N LEU A 33 1.47 16.74 -8.89
CA LEU A 33 1.31 15.47 -8.19
C LEU A 33 0.27 14.62 -8.92
N LEU A 34 0.73 13.53 -9.56
CA LEU A 34 -0.12 12.61 -10.30
C LEU A 34 -0.47 11.40 -9.45
N SER A 35 -1.76 11.11 -9.32
CA SER A 35 -2.28 9.88 -8.74
C SER A 35 -2.88 8.98 -9.81
N ASP A 36 -3.04 7.69 -9.52
CA ASP A 36 -3.69 6.74 -10.42
C ASP A 36 -5.22 6.80 -10.36
N LYS A 37 -5.78 7.68 -9.50
CA LYS A 37 -7.22 7.87 -9.29
C LYS A 37 -8.00 6.57 -9.01
N SER A 38 -7.32 5.60 -8.41
CA SER A 38 -7.85 4.26 -8.16
C SER A 38 -8.86 4.20 -7.01
N LYS A 39 -9.02 5.29 -6.26
CA LYS A 39 -9.82 5.37 -5.01
C LYS A 39 -9.41 4.31 -3.98
N TRP A 40 -8.11 4.04 -3.89
CA TRP A 40 -7.50 2.99 -3.08
C TRP A 40 -6.26 3.52 -2.32
N VAL A 41 -5.41 2.62 -1.83
CA VAL A 41 -4.21 2.95 -1.03
C VAL A 41 -3.30 4.00 -1.66
N LEU A 42 -3.18 4.03 -3.00
CA LEU A 42 -2.35 5.06 -3.68
C LEU A 42 -2.97 6.45 -3.58
N ASP A 43 -4.28 6.57 -3.59
CA ASP A 43 -4.96 7.85 -3.38
C ASP A 43 -4.80 8.35 -1.94
N GLU A 44 -4.83 7.44 -0.95
CA GLU A 44 -4.52 7.78 0.45
C GLU A 44 -3.08 8.29 0.60
N ILE A 45 -2.10 7.60 0.00
CA ILE A 45 -0.70 8.04 -0.02
C ILE A 45 -0.59 9.41 -0.69
N THR A 46 -1.28 9.61 -1.80
CA THR A 46 -1.28 10.89 -2.52
C THR A 46 -1.91 11.99 -1.66
N SER A 47 -2.99 11.70 -0.94
CA SER A 47 -3.62 12.63 0.01
C SER A 47 -2.68 13.00 1.16
N GLU A 48 -1.93 12.04 1.69
CA GLU A 48 -0.89 12.28 2.70
C GLU A 48 0.22 13.18 2.15
N LEU A 49 0.67 12.94 0.92
CA LEU A 49 1.68 13.77 0.26
C LEU A 49 1.17 15.19 -0.01
N LYS A 50 -0.10 15.36 -0.38
CA LYS A 50 -0.74 16.69 -0.50
C LYS A 50 -0.71 17.46 0.82
N SER A 51 -1.05 16.79 1.91
CA SER A 51 -1.01 17.39 3.25
C SER A 51 0.41 17.78 3.64
N LEU A 52 1.39 16.97 3.31
CA LEU A 52 2.81 17.26 3.53
C LEU A 52 3.28 18.45 2.68
N CYS A 53 2.93 18.48 1.38
CA CYS A 53 3.26 19.61 0.51
C CYS A 53 2.71 20.93 1.07
N LYS A 54 1.49 20.93 1.63
CA LYS A 54 0.91 22.10 2.30
C LYS A 54 1.78 22.56 3.49
N ILE A 55 2.23 21.63 4.33
CA ILE A 55 3.12 21.93 5.47
C ILE A 55 4.46 22.50 4.98
N LEU A 56 5.00 21.97 3.89
CA LEU A 56 6.26 22.39 3.28
C LEU A 56 6.14 23.63 2.39
N LYS A 57 4.95 24.23 2.30
CA LYS A 57 4.65 25.38 1.41
C LYS A 57 4.95 25.10 -0.07
N ILE A 58 4.76 23.86 -0.51
CA ILE A 58 4.88 23.44 -1.91
C ILE A 58 3.50 23.58 -2.56
N GLU A 59 3.39 24.42 -3.59
CA GLU A 59 2.17 24.57 -4.36
C GLU A 59 1.94 23.35 -5.26
N ILE A 60 0.76 22.73 -5.16
CA ILE A 60 0.39 21.60 -6.02
C ILE A 60 -0.36 22.14 -7.24
N LEU A 61 0.23 21.91 -8.40
CA LEU A 61 -0.35 22.27 -9.69
C LEU A 61 -1.27 21.17 -10.21
N GLY A 62 -2.28 21.56 -10.98
CA GLY A 62 -3.18 20.62 -11.66
C GLY A 62 -2.50 19.89 -12.83
N GLU A 63 -3.09 18.76 -13.25
CA GLU A 63 -2.60 17.94 -14.37
C GLU A 63 -2.54 18.69 -15.73
N ARG A 64 -3.27 19.80 -15.87
CA ARG A 64 -3.24 20.67 -17.05
C ARG A 64 -1.85 21.23 -17.37
N PHE A 65 -0.94 21.24 -16.39
CA PHE A 65 0.43 21.76 -16.53
C PHE A 65 1.45 20.70 -16.99
N LEU A 66 1.04 19.44 -17.19
CA LEU A 66 1.92 18.33 -17.56
C LEU A 66 2.79 18.55 -18.81
N TYR A 67 2.29 19.33 -19.74
CA TYR A 67 2.94 19.55 -21.05
C TYR A 67 3.30 21.03 -21.30
N ASN A 68 3.44 21.79 -20.22
CA ASN A 68 3.84 23.18 -20.31
C ASN A 68 5.32 23.32 -20.64
N SER A 69 5.70 24.40 -21.33
CA SER A 69 7.10 24.69 -21.69
C SER A 69 7.98 25.04 -20.50
N ASN A 70 7.41 25.62 -19.43
CA ASN A 70 8.18 25.98 -18.24
C ASN A 70 8.52 24.73 -17.42
N GLN A 71 9.80 24.52 -17.15
CA GLN A 71 10.26 23.39 -16.37
C GLN A 71 9.62 23.38 -14.97
N GLN A 72 8.86 22.34 -14.70
CA GLN A 72 8.21 22.05 -13.41
C GLN A 72 8.76 20.74 -12.86
N CYS A 73 8.30 20.38 -11.66
CA CYS A 73 8.56 19.06 -11.11
C CYS A 73 7.28 18.23 -11.16
N ILE A 74 7.39 17.00 -11.65
CA ILE A 74 6.29 16.03 -11.65
C ILE A 74 6.64 14.90 -10.68
N PHE A 75 5.73 14.57 -9.78
CA PHE A 75 5.82 13.36 -8.97
C PHE A 75 4.69 12.40 -9.34
N PHE A 76 5.07 11.21 -9.77
CA PHE A 76 4.16 10.12 -10.05
C PHE A 76 3.98 9.23 -8.82
N SER A 77 2.75 9.07 -8.34
CA SER A 77 2.45 8.16 -7.23
C SER A 77 2.66 6.68 -7.59
N ASN A 78 2.77 6.35 -8.88
CA ASN A 78 3.08 5.02 -9.40
C ASN A 78 4.11 5.09 -10.53
N LYS A 79 4.62 3.93 -10.95
CA LYS A 79 5.64 3.80 -11.99
C LYS A 79 5.10 3.69 -13.43
N TYR A 80 3.80 3.42 -13.61
CA TYR A 80 3.26 3.03 -14.92
C TYR A 80 3.09 4.22 -15.87
N ASP A 81 2.67 5.36 -15.33
CA ASP A 81 2.42 6.57 -16.13
C ASP A 81 3.68 7.15 -16.76
N ILE A 82 4.87 6.83 -16.22
CA ILE A 82 6.14 7.33 -16.76
C ILE A 82 6.42 6.86 -18.19
N VAL A 83 5.94 5.68 -18.56
CA VAL A 83 6.14 5.13 -19.91
C VAL A 83 5.56 6.06 -20.97
N ARG A 84 4.42 6.66 -20.66
CA ARG A 84 3.71 7.57 -21.56
C ARG A 84 4.21 9.02 -21.48
N ILE A 85 4.53 9.49 -20.27
CA ILE A 85 4.74 10.92 -20.00
C ILE A 85 6.24 11.28 -20.06
N LEU A 86 7.12 10.45 -19.49
CA LEU A 86 8.55 10.76 -19.40
C LEU A 86 9.23 11.05 -20.74
N PRO A 87 8.94 10.36 -21.86
CA PRO A 87 9.51 10.69 -23.16
C PRO A 87 9.10 12.06 -23.70
N LYS A 88 7.88 12.52 -23.38
CA LYS A 88 7.23 13.70 -23.96
C LYS A 88 7.33 14.96 -23.11
N THR A 89 7.69 14.83 -21.83
CA THR A 89 7.76 15.98 -20.93
C THR A 89 9.13 16.64 -20.93
N SER A 90 9.16 17.97 -20.81
CA SER A 90 10.36 18.76 -20.50
C SER A 90 10.64 18.88 -19.01
N HIS A 91 9.71 18.40 -18.15
CA HIS A 91 9.77 18.55 -16.71
C HIS A 91 10.79 17.63 -16.05
N ARG A 92 11.24 18.04 -14.85
CA ARG A 92 11.94 17.15 -13.92
C ARG A 92 10.93 16.14 -13.36
N VAL A 93 11.33 14.89 -13.19
CA VAL A 93 10.44 13.81 -12.80
C VAL A 93 10.95 13.11 -11.55
N ALA A 94 10.02 12.82 -10.66
CA ALA A 94 10.21 11.82 -9.62
C ALA A 94 9.03 10.86 -9.60
N LEU A 95 9.22 9.67 -9.04
CA LEU A 95 8.18 8.64 -9.02
C LEU A 95 8.31 7.71 -7.82
N SER A 96 7.21 7.03 -7.48
CA SER A 96 7.22 5.89 -6.57
C SER A 96 7.34 4.58 -7.34
N TYR A 97 8.34 3.79 -6.99
CA TYR A 97 8.55 2.44 -7.50
C TYR A 97 8.35 1.43 -6.36
N PHE A 98 7.10 1.01 -6.13
CA PHE A 98 6.74 0.21 -4.97
C PHE A 98 7.13 -1.26 -5.07
N HIS A 99 6.93 -1.87 -6.24
CA HIS A 99 7.15 -3.30 -6.48
C HIS A 99 7.53 -3.56 -7.93
N GLY A 100 7.99 -4.77 -8.21
CA GLY A 100 8.30 -5.24 -9.54
C GLY A 100 9.72 -5.79 -9.67
N ASN A 101 9.89 -6.63 -10.67
CA ASN A 101 11.17 -7.22 -11.01
C ASN A 101 11.28 -7.37 -12.54
N PRO A 102 12.17 -6.62 -13.20
CA PRO A 102 12.33 -6.65 -14.66
C PRO A 102 12.81 -8.01 -15.20
N LYS A 103 13.36 -8.89 -14.34
CA LYS A 103 13.72 -10.26 -14.74
C LYS A 103 12.49 -11.17 -14.88
N VAL A 104 11.36 -10.81 -14.26
CA VAL A 104 10.16 -11.66 -14.18
C VAL A 104 9.00 -11.05 -14.96
N ASN A 105 8.92 -9.71 -15.01
CA ASN A 105 7.78 -9.00 -15.58
C ASN A 105 8.24 -8.10 -16.75
N ARG A 106 7.64 -8.29 -17.92
CA ARG A 106 7.91 -7.52 -19.14
C ARG A 106 7.62 -6.02 -18.97
N GLU A 107 6.54 -5.66 -18.27
CA GLU A 107 6.21 -4.23 -18.01
C GLU A 107 7.30 -3.56 -17.18
N ASP A 108 7.82 -4.23 -16.16
CA ASP A 108 8.92 -3.70 -15.34
C ASP A 108 10.20 -3.53 -16.14
N LYS A 109 10.48 -4.42 -17.10
CA LYS A 109 11.60 -4.30 -18.03
C LYS A 109 11.46 -3.04 -18.90
N ILE A 110 10.27 -2.80 -19.46
CA ILE A 110 9.98 -1.60 -20.26
C ILE A 110 10.16 -0.34 -19.41
N ILE A 111 9.62 -0.30 -18.21
CA ILE A 111 9.74 0.83 -17.27
C ILE A 111 11.21 1.15 -16.98
N ILE A 112 12.03 0.15 -16.67
CA ILE A 112 13.47 0.33 -16.41
C ILE A 112 14.20 0.85 -17.66
N THR A 113 13.87 0.34 -18.85
CA THR A 113 14.46 0.81 -20.12
C THR A 113 14.14 2.29 -20.35
N ILE A 114 12.90 2.70 -20.15
CA ILE A 114 12.47 4.10 -20.28
C ILE A 114 13.16 4.99 -19.23
N LEU A 115 13.23 4.54 -17.97
CA LEU A 115 13.95 5.27 -16.92
C LEU A 115 15.41 5.49 -17.28
N LYS A 116 16.10 4.48 -17.79
CA LYS A 116 17.52 4.60 -18.22
C LYS A 116 17.67 5.57 -19.40
N LYS A 117 16.81 5.47 -20.40
CA LYS A 117 16.86 6.33 -21.60
C LYS A 117 16.69 7.81 -21.25
N PHE A 118 15.88 8.14 -20.26
CA PHE A 118 15.58 9.53 -19.87
C PHE A 118 16.07 9.87 -18.46
N ILE A 119 17.12 9.20 -17.99
CA ILE A 119 17.61 9.29 -16.61
C ILE A 119 17.98 10.70 -16.16
N GLN A 120 18.44 11.55 -17.07
CA GLN A 120 18.79 12.95 -16.82
C GLN A 120 17.59 13.78 -16.34
N LYS A 121 16.36 13.41 -16.74
CA LYS A 121 15.11 14.06 -16.29
C LYS A 121 14.65 13.53 -14.92
N VAL A 122 15.13 12.36 -14.48
CA VAL A 122 14.70 11.72 -13.25
C VAL A 122 15.52 12.21 -12.08
N LYS A 123 14.90 12.97 -11.17
CA LYS A 123 15.54 13.57 -9.99
C LYS A 123 15.37 12.76 -8.73
N GLY A 124 14.37 11.85 -8.69
CA GLY A 124 14.16 11.01 -7.54
C GLY A 124 13.28 9.80 -7.82
N ILE A 125 13.67 8.66 -7.24
CA ILE A 125 12.84 7.44 -7.24
C ILE A 125 12.61 7.03 -5.80
N HIS A 126 11.37 7.14 -5.36
CA HIS A 126 10.94 6.65 -4.06
C HIS A 126 10.76 5.14 -4.09
N VAL A 127 11.35 4.46 -3.13
CA VAL A 127 11.16 3.02 -2.87
C VAL A 127 10.85 2.79 -1.39
N THR A 128 10.10 1.74 -1.07
CA THR A 128 9.66 1.49 0.31
C THR A 128 10.60 0.57 1.10
N ASN A 129 11.47 -0.16 0.41
CA ASN A 129 12.33 -1.19 1.02
C ASN A 129 13.63 -1.41 0.24
N ASN A 130 14.61 -2.04 0.91
CA ASN A 130 15.93 -2.30 0.34
C ASN A 130 15.89 -3.24 -0.86
N ARG A 131 15.02 -4.26 -0.86
CA ARG A 131 14.89 -5.20 -1.99
C ARG A 131 14.61 -4.46 -3.31
N ILE A 132 13.68 -3.51 -3.32
CA ILE A 132 13.35 -2.74 -4.52
C ILE A 132 14.50 -1.79 -4.88
N LYS A 133 15.13 -1.16 -3.88
CA LYS A 133 16.34 -0.34 -4.10
C LYS A 133 17.44 -1.15 -4.80
N ASP A 134 17.72 -2.36 -4.32
CA ASP A 134 18.75 -3.24 -4.89
C ASP A 134 18.39 -3.70 -6.31
N ILE A 135 17.11 -3.98 -6.57
CA ILE A 135 16.64 -4.31 -7.93
C ILE A 135 16.91 -3.14 -8.89
N LEU A 136 16.60 -1.91 -8.51
CA LEU A 136 16.83 -0.73 -9.34
C LEU A 136 18.33 -0.51 -9.59
N VAL A 137 19.16 -0.58 -8.56
CA VAL A 137 20.62 -0.43 -8.67
C VAL A 137 21.22 -1.50 -9.58
N LYS A 138 20.86 -2.78 -9.38
CA LYS A 138 21.31 -3.90 -10.23
C LYS A 138 20.89 -3.79 -11.69
N ASN A 139 19.87 -2.98 -11.97
CA ASN A 139 19.41 -2.70 -13.35
C ASN A 139 19.94 -1.36 -13.89
N GLY A 140 20.95 -0.77 -13.26
CA GLY A 140 21.67 0.40 -13.76
C GLY A 140 21.03 1.74 -13.43
N ILE A 141 20.12 1.81 -12.47
CA ILE A 141 19.61 3.09 -11.96
C ILE A 141 20.58 3.64 -10.91
N PRO A 142 21.04 4.90 -11.02
CA PRO A 142 22.01 5.47 -10.12
C PRO A 142 21.50 5.50 -8.65
N LYS A 143 22.30 4.97 -7.73
CA LYS A 143 21.94 4.89 -6.29
C LYS A 143 21.61 6.25 -5.67
N LYS A 144 22.25 7.32 -6.14
CA LYS A 144 22.08 8.71 -5.64
C LYS A 144 20.69 9.29 -5.82
N ILE A 145 19.91 8.81 -6.80
CA ILE A 145 18.54 9.27 -7.06
C ILE A 145 17.49 8.33 -6.43
N ILE A 146 17.88 7.25 -5.75
CA ILE A 146 16.96 6.30 -5.14
C ILE A 146 16.83 6.60 -3.64
N TYR A 147 15.64 6.99 -3.22
CA TYR A 147 15.30 7.35 -1.84
C TYR A 147 14.44 6.25 -1.21
N LYS A 148 14.97 5.63 -0.16
CA LYS A 148 14.18 4.68 0.62
C LYS A 148 13.36 5.45 1.66
N ILE A 149 12.06 5.51 1.44
CA ILE A 149 11.08 6.11 2.36
C ILE A 149 10.03 5.04 2.63
N PRO A 150 9.96 4.50 3.86
CA PRO A 150 8.98 3.46 4.19
C PRO A 150 7.55 3.99 4.10
N ILE A 151 6.60 3.09 3.85
CA ILE A 151 5.18 3.42 3.99
C ILE A 151 4.93 3.81 5.45
N SER A 152 4.18 4.87 5.63
CA SER A 152 3.80 5.41 6.93
C SER A 152 2.34 5.13 7.28
N ILE A 153 1.99 5.38 8.52
CA ILE A 153 0.63 5.21 9.05
C ILE A 153 0.20 6.45 9.83
N ASP A 154 -1.05 6.86 9.65
CA ASP A 154 -1.68 7.85 10.52
C ASP A 154 -2.15 7.19 11.81
N ILE A 155 -1.36 7.31 12.86
CA ILE A 155 -1.66 6.73 14.18
C ILE A 155 -2.83 7.39 14.91
N LYS A 156 -3.31 8.56 14.44
CA LYS A 156 -4.52 9.21 14.93
C LYS A 156 -5.77 8.59 14.31
N LYS A 157 -5.69 8.19 13.04
CA LYS A 157 -6.75 7.45 12.34
C LYS A 157 -6.82 5.99 12.77
N PHE A 158 -5.67 5.34 13.02
CA PHE A 158 -5.56 3.94 13.44
C PHE A 158 -5.18 3.86 14.92
N ASN A 159 -6.21 4.00 15.79
CA ASN A 159 -6.03 3.96 17.23
C ASN A 159 -5.88 2.53 17.74
N PHE A 160 -5.14 2.38 18.84
CA PHE A 160 -5.08 1.12 19.57
C PHE A 160 -6.43 0.83 20.24
N PHE A 161 -6.94 -0.38 20.03
CA PHE A 161 -8.18 -0.84 20.65
C PHE A 161 -7.88 -1.72 21.87
N PRO A 162 -8.15 -1.25 23.12
CA PRO A 162 -8.06 -2.09 24.30
C PRO A 162 -9.01 -3.27 24.23
N LEU A 163 -8.66 -4.36 24.94
CA LEU A 163 -9.43 -5.61 24.91
C LEU A 163 -10.92 -5.41 25.20
N LYS A 164 -11.27 -4.60 26.20
CA LYS A 164 -12.68 -4.28 26.55
C LYS A 164 -13.45 -3.71 25.35
N LYS A 165 -12.83 -2.78 24.59
CA LYS A 165 -13.45 -2.20 23.37
C LYS A 165 -13.62 -3.25 22.27
N LYS A 166 -12.64 -4.13 22.08
CA LYS A 166 -12.71 -5.22 21.08
C LYS A 166 -13.84 -6.18 21.40
N ILE A 167 -13.98 -6.60 22.65
CA ILE A 167 -15.07 -7.49 23.10
C ILE A 167 -16.43 -6.84 22.82
N ARG A 168 -16.62 -5.58 23.21
CA ARG A 168 -17.87 -4.84 22.94
C ARG A 168 -18.18 -4.75 21.45
N LEU A 169 -17.16 -4.44 20.64
CA LEU A 169 -17.30 -4.34 19.19
C LEU A 169 -17.70 -5.70 18.58
N ARG A 170 -17.09 -6.81 19.01
CA ARG A 170 -17.42 -8.17 18.53
C ARG A 170 -18.84 -8.60 18.87
N LYS A 171 -19.38 -8.19 20.04
CA LYS A 171 -20.79 -8.42 20.38
C LYS A 171 -21.72 -7.76 19.36
N LEU A 172 -21.43 -6.50 18.98
CA LEU A 172 -22.22 -5.78 17.97
C LEU A 172 -22.20 -6.45 16.57
N PHE A 173 -21.14 -7.19 16.27
CA PHE A 173 -20.98 -7.91 14.99
C PHE A 173 -21.38 -9.40 15.08
N ASN A 174 -21.89 -9.88 16.22
CA ASN A 174 -22.29 -11.28 16.46
C ASN A 174 -21.18 -12.31 16.18
N ILE A 175 -19.92 -11.98 16.55
CA ILE A 175 -18.73 -12.82 16.30
C ILE A 175 -17.89 -13.07 17.56
N SER A 176 -18.47 -12.90 18.76
CA SER A 176 -17.75 -12.97 20.05
C SER A 176 -17.05 -14.30 20.28
N GLU A 177 -17.70 -15.39 19.94
CA GLU A 177 -17.23 -16.76 20.22
C GLU A 177 -16.33 -17.35 19.13
N LYS A 178 -16.00 -16.56 18.11
CA LYS A 178 -15.19 -17.02 16.98
C LYS A 178 -13.75 -16.55 17.09
N PHE A 179 -12.82 -17.36 16.58
CA PHE A 179 -11.49 -16.86 16.25
C PHE A 179 -11.55 -16.10 14.92
N VAL A 180 -11.29 -14.80 14.98
CA VAL A 180 -11.53 -13.91 13.84
C VAL A 180 -10.23 -13.58 13.12
N ILE A 181 -10.17 -13.94 11.85
CA ILE A 181 -9.03 -13.60 10.98
C ILE A 181 -9.44 -12.71 9.81
N GLY A 182 -8.53 -11.90 9.33
CA GLY A 182 -8.80 -10.99 8.23
C GLY A 182 -7.71 -10.93 7.17
N SER A 183 -8.16 -10.56 5.96
CA SER A 183 -7.30 -10.17 4.84
C SER A 183 -8.04 -9.10 4.04
N PHE A 184 -7.54 -7.86 4.06
CA PHE A 184 -8.23 -6.69 3.52
C PHE A 184 -7.64 -6.19 2.18
N GLN A 185 -6.93 -7.06 1.48
CA GLN A 185 -6.31 -6.73 0.21
C GLN A 185 -7.20 -7.09 -0.98
N LYS A 186 -7.12 -6.31 -2.05
CA LYS A 186 -7.77 -6.63 -3.33
C LYS A 186 -7.04 -7.79 -3.99
N ASP A 187 -7.59 -8.98 -3.92
CA ASP A 187 -6.96 -10.23 -4.38
C ASP A 187 -7.65 -10.90 -5.58
N GLY A 188 -8.70 -10.28 -6.10
CA GLY A 188 -9.30 -10.62 -7.39
C GLY A 188 -8.82 -9.73 -8.52
N LYS A 189 -8.84 -10.23 -9.76
CA LYS A 189 -8.57 -9.45 -10.97
C LYS A 189 -9.75 -8.53 -11.31
N GLY A 190 -9.44 -7.35 -11.87
CA GLY A 190 -10.45 -6.35 -12.23
C GLY A 190 -11.00 -5.57 -11.04
N TRP A 191 -12.05 -4.77 -11.26
CA TRP A 191 -12.74 -3.95 -10.25
C TRP A 191 -14.14 -4.44 -9.89
N GLY A 192 -14.66 -5.45 -10.61
CA GLY A 192 -15.93 -6.09 -10.33
C GLY A 192 -15.85 -7.13 -9.22
N ILE A 193 -16.60 -8.22 -9.34
CA ILE A 193 -16.71 -9.28 -8.33
C ILE A 193 -15.37 -9.94 -7.98
N GLY A 194 -14.43 -10.03 -8.94
CA GLY A 194 -13.10 -10.60 -8.71
C GLY A 194 -13.07 -12.11 -8.56
N LYS A 195 -13.85 -12.84 -9.38
CA LYS A 195 -13.86 -14.32 -9.40
C LYS A 195 -12.51 -14.93 -9.80
N LYS A 196 -11.75 -14.26 -10.70
CA LYS A 196 -10.41 -14.70 -11.10
C LYS A 196 -9.38 -14.22 -10.07
N PRO A 197 -8.53 -15.12 -9.52
CA PRO A 197 -7.56 -14.75 -8.48
C PRO A 197 -6.43 -13.89 -9.02
N LYS A 198 -5.97 -12.95 -8.21
CA LYS A 198 -4.73 -12.20 -8.41
C LYS A 198 -3.62 -12.90 -7.61
N TYR A 199 -3.03 -13.96 -8.15
CA TYR A 199 -2.09 -14.85 -7.45
C TYR A 199 -0.91 -14.15 -6.77
N ILE A 200 -0.48 -12.99 -7.28
CA ILE A 200 0.57 -12.19 -6.63
C ILE A 200 0.16 -11.76 -5.19
N LYS A 201 -1.15 -11.63 -4.92
CA LYS A 201 -1.71 -11.33 -3.60
C LYS A 201 -1.95 -12.56 -2.72
N GLY A 202 -1.76 -13.77 -3.26
CA GLY A 202 -1.84 -15.04 -2.54
C GLY A 202 -3.21 -15.42 -1.99
N PRO A 203 -4.33 -15.21 -2.72
CA PRO A 203 -5.66 -15.61 -2.23
C PRO A 203 -5.78 -17.12 -2.02
N ASP A 204 -5.10 -17.91 -2.84
CA ASP A 204 -5.01 -19.37 -2.72
C ASP A 204 -4.26 -19.80 -1.45
N ILE A 205 -3.20 -19.09 -1.08
CA ILE A 205 -2.45 -19.32 0.16
C ILE A 205 -3.33 -18.98 1.36
N PHE A 206 -4.04 -17.85 1.30
CA PHE A 206 -4.96 -17.43 2.37
C PHE A 206 -6.05 -18.50 2.59
N ILE A 207 -6.69 -18.99 1.55
CA ILE A 207 -7.71 -20.06 1.65
C ILE A 207 -7.13 -21.34 2.26
N LYS A 208 -5.91 -21.75 1.88
CA LYS A 208 -5.24 -22.92 2.49
C LYS A 208 -5.02 -22.72 3.99
N ILE A 209 -4.56 -21.52 4.41
CA ILE A 209 -4.38 -21.17 5.84
C ILE A 209 -5.71 -21.25 6.58
N VAL A 210 -6.77 -20.63 6.02
CA VAL A 210 -8.10 -20.62 6.61
C VAL A 210 -8.64 -22.03 6.79
N LYS A 211 -8.55 -22.89 5.74
CA LYS A 211 -8.97 -24.31 5.81
C LYS A 211 -8.25 -25.06 6.92
N LEU A 212 -6.93 -24.93 7.02
CA LEU A 212 -6.14 -25.61 8.06
C LEU A 212 -6.50 -25.11 9.47
N LEU A 213 -6.71 -23.81 9.64
CA LEU A 213 -7.13 -23.24 10.94
C LEU A 213 -8.54 -23.69 11.32
N ASP A 214 -9.47 -23.72 10.37
CA ASP A 214 -10.85 -24.12 10.60
C ASP A 214 -10.93 -25.57 11.11
N THR A 215 -10.20 -26.48 10.47
CA THR A 215 -10.06 -27.86 10.93
C THR A 215 -9.49 -27.95 12.35
N LYS A 216 -8.36 -27.26 12.61
CA LYS A 216 -7.65 -27.32 13.90
C LYS A 216 -8.45 -26.65 15.04
N LEU A 217 -9.28 -25.65 14.76
CA LEU A 217 -10.13 -24.91 15.70
C LEU A 217 -11.57 -25.43 15.73
N LYS A 218 -11.84 -26.62 15.19
CA LYS A 218 -13.17 -27.28 15.22
C LYS A 218 -14.30 -26.36 14.76
N LYS A 219 -14.14 -25.71 13.57
CA LYS A 219 -15.12 -24.80 12.96
C LYS A 219 -15.46 -23.54 13.79
N LYS A 220 -14.58 -23.13 14.69
CA LYS A 220 -14.74 -21.88 15.47
C LYS A 220 -14.05 -20.67 14.83
N ILE A 221 -13.85 -20.65 13.51
CA ILE A 221 -13.23 -19.54 12.80
C ILE A 221 -14.29 -18.65 12.14
N HIS A 222 -14.00 -17.35 12.05
CA HIS A 222 -14.74 -16.39 11.25
C HIS A 222 -13.76 -15.54 10.43
N VAL A 223 -14.07 -15.36 9.15
CA VAL A 223 -13.21 -14.60 8.23
C VAL A 223 -13.84 -13.24 7.94
N ILE A 224 -13.11 -12.15 8.21
CA ILE A 224 -13.54 -10.81 7.80
C ILE A 224 -12.76 -10.40 6.54
N LEU A 225 -13.50 -10.00 5.54
CA LEU A 225 -13.00 -9.48 4.27
C LEU A 225 -13.47 -8.04 4.09
N THR A 226 -12.63 -7.18 3.52
CA THR A 226 -13.04 -5.84 3.11
C THR A 226 -12.62 -5.56 1.66
N GLY A 227 -13.23 -4.53 1.07
CA GLY A 227 -12.87 -4.00 -0.24
C GLY A 227 -13.41 -4.76 -1.44
N PRO A 228 -13.12 -4.28 -2.66
CA PRO A 228 -13.65 -4.83 -3.89
C PRO A 228 -12.94 -6.10 -4.35
N ALA A 229 -13.54 -6.78 -5.32
CA ALA A 229 -12.96 -7.91 -6.05
C ALA A 229 -12.50 -9.09 -5.15
N ARG A 230 -13.37 -9.51 -4.22
CA ARG A 230 -13.12 -10.61 -3.27
C ARG A 230 -13.79 -11.93 -3.66
N GLY A 231 -14.40 -12.00 -4.85
CA GLY A 231 -15.24 -13.14 -5.27
C GLY A 231 -14.50 -14.49 -5.28
N TYR A 232 -13.21 -14.53 -5.59
CA TYR A 232 -12.44 -15.77 -5.49
C TYR A 232 -12.43 -16.33 -4.06
N ILE A 233 -12.09 -15.50 -3.07
CA ILE A 233 -12.07 -15.94 -1.67
C ILE A 233 -13.46 -16.28 -1.18
N ILE A 234 -14.45 -15.42 -1.45
CA ILE A 234 -15.85 -15.64 -1.03
C ILE A 234 -16.38 -16.98 -1.54
N ASN A 235 -16.17 -17.28 -2.83
CA ASN A 235 -16.61 -18.55 -3.42
C ASN A 235 -15.94 -19.77 -2.77
N ASN A 236 -14.64 -19.67 -2.44
CA ASN A 236 -13.94 -20.75 -1.77
C ASN A 236 -14.40 -20.93 -0.30
N LEU A 237 -14.65 -19.83 0.43
CA LEU A 237 -15.18 -19.91 1.80
C LEU A 237 -16.57 -20.56 1.82
N LYS A 238 -17.45 -20.20 0.87
CA LYS A 238 -18.77 -20.85 0.71
C LYS A 238 -18.63 -22.34 0.44
N LYS A 239 -17.77 -22.76 -0.52
CA LYS A 239 -17.53 -24.17 -0.82
C LYS A 239 -16.99 -24.97 0.36
N LEU A 240 -16.22 -24.33 1.24
CA LEU A 240 -15.66 -24.95 2.45
C LEU A 240 -16.58 -24.85 3.67
N ASN A 241 -17.75 -24.24 3.53
CA ASN A 241 -18.70 -23.96 4.62
C ASN A 241 -18.05 -23.24 5.80
N ILE A 242 -17.17 -22.24 5.51
CA ILE A 242 -16.47 -21.45 6.50
C ILE A 242 -17.21 -20.12 6.70
N SER A 243 -17.47 -19.78 7.96
CA SER A 243 -18.14 -18.53 8.36
C SER A 243 -17.33 -17.30 7.94
N PHE A 244 -17.97 -16.33 7.28
CA PHE A 244 -17.31 -15.08 6.87
C PHE A 244 -18.29 -13.89 6.80
N SER A 245 -17.72 -12.69 6.86
CA SER A 245 -18.39 -11.43 6.54
C SER A 245 -17.55 -10.64 5.53
N HIS A 246 -18.23 -9.95 4.61
CA HIS A 246 -17.58 -9.09 3.63
C HIS A 246 -18.19 -7.69 3.69
N TYR A 247 -17.31 -6.68 3.85
CA TYR A 247 -17.71 -5.29 3.98
C TYR A 247 -17.10 -4.43 2.87
N ASN A 248 -17.94 -3.69 2.17
CA ASN A 248 -17.49 -2.69 1.22
C ASN A 248 -17.35 -1.33 1.93
N VAL A 249 -16.17 -1.10 2.51
CA VAL A 249 -15.88 0.08 3.33
C VAL A 249 -15.70 1.30 2.42
N LYS A 250 -16.64 2.23 2.47
CA LYS A 250 -16.61 3.47 1.68
C LYS A 250 -15.67 4.52 2.29
N ASN A 251 -15.64 4.62 3.61
CA ASN A 251 -14.78 5.56 4.34
C ASN A 251 -13.57 4.83 4.93
N TYR A 252 -12.39 5.13 4.43
CA TYR A 252 -11.15 4.49 4.89
C TYR A 252 -10.88 4.68 6.39
N ASN A 253 -11.35 5.76 7.00
CA ASN A 253 -11.21 6.00 8.43
C ASN A 253 -11.94 4.93 9.29
N GLU A 254 -12.87 4.21 8.70
CA GLU A 254 -13.58 3.12 9.40
C GLU A 254 -12.80 1.80 9.42
N MET A 255 -11.76 1.67 8.59
CA MET A 255 -10.96 0.45 8.51
C MET A 255 -10.40 0.01 9.86
N GLN A 256 -10.07 0.95 10.74
CA GLN A 256 -9.60 0.63 12.09
C GLN A 256 -10.56 -0.27 12.90
N LYS A 257 -11.88 -0.13 12.70
CA LYS A 257 -12.90 -0.97 13.37
C LYS A 257 -12.76 -2.43 12.93
N TYR A 258 -12.58 -2.66 11.61
CA TYR A 258 -12.44 -4.01 11.09
C TYR A 258 -11.14 -4.68 11.52
N TYR A 259 -10.03 -3.95 11.60
CA TYR A 259 -8.82 -4.47 12.24
C TYR A 259 -9.04 -4.82 13.71
N ALA A 260 -9.77 -3.99 14.46
CA ALA A 260 -10.06 -4.23 15.88
C ALA A 260 -10.90 -5.48 16.12
N LEU A 261 -11.70 -5.91 15.14
CA LEU A 261 -12.46 -7.17 15.23
C LEU A 261 -11.58 -8.42 15.18
N LEU A 262 -10.36 -8.32 14.61
CA LEU A 262 -9.52 -9.47 14.34
C LEU A 262 -8.70 -9.93 15.55
N ASP A 263 -8.52 -11.24 15.66
CA ASP A 263 -7.45 -11.85 16.46
C ASP A 263 -6.14 -11.86 15.68
N ALA A 264 -6.22 -12.11 14.36
CA ALA A 264 -5.05 -12.15 13.50
C ALA A 264 -5.34 -11.57 12.10
N TYR A 265 -4.42 -10.77 11.60
CA TYR A 265 -4.39 -10.34 10.21
C TYR A 265 -3.33 -11.12 9.44
N ILE A 266 -3.67 -11.60 8.24
CA ILE A 266 -2.78 -12.43 7.42
C ILE A 266 -2.48 -11.74 6.10
N VAL A 267 -1.19 -11.48 5.85
CA VAL A 267 -0.66 -11.08 4.53
C VAL A 267 -0.08 -12.32 3.86
N SER A 268 -0.77 -12.84 2.84
CA SER A 268 -0.40 -14.06 2.12
C SER A 268 0.28 -13.81 0.77
N SER A 269 0.61 -12.56 0.46
CA SER A 269 1.12 -12.14 -0.85
C SER A 269 2.42 -12.84 -1.25
N ARG A 270 2.62 -13.00 -2.56
CA ARG A 270 3.88 -13.48 -3.16
C ARG A 270 4.85 -12.34 -3.44
N ASP A 271 4.32 -11.16 -3.76
CA ASP A 271 5.12 -9.94 -3.92
C ASP A 271 4.32 -8.69 -3.53
N GLU A 272 4.99 -7.76 -2.86
CA GLU A 272 4.47 -6.47 -2.40
C GLU A 272 5.59 -5.44 -2.33
N GLY A 273 5.25 -4.17 -2.48
CA GLY A 273 6.18 -3.08 -2.17
C GLY A 273 6.25 -2.81 -0.67
N GLY A 274 5.08 -2.64 -0.07
CA GLY A 274 4.90 -2.45 1.36
C GLY A 274 3.43 -2.59 1.70
N PRO A 275 3.01 -3.74 2.25
CA PRO A 275 1.62 -3.90 2.64
C PRO A 275 1.29 -2.96 3.80
N ARG A 276 0.55 -1.89 3.54
CA ARG A 276 0.13 -0.90 4.55
C ARG A 276 -0.62 -1.57 5.70
N ALA A 277 -1.35 -2.62 5.39
CA ALA A 277 -2.08 -3.45 6.34
C ALA A 277 -1.23 -3.96 7.52
N ILE A 278 0.10 -4.07 7.37
CA ILE A 278 1.00 -4.44 8.46
C ILE A 278 0.99 -3.35 9.53
N LEU A 279 1.22 -2.10 9.14
CA LEU A 279 1.23 -0.96 10.07
C LEU A 279 -0.16 -0.69 10.63
N GLU A 280 -1.23 -0.89 9.85
CA GLU A 280 -2.61 -0.76 10.30
C GLU A 280 -2.97 -1.79 11.36
N SER A 281 -2.59 -3.06 11.16
CA SER A 281 -2.72 -4.12 12.17
C SER A 281 -1.93 -3.80 13.42
N MET A 282 -0.66 -3.41 13.28
CA MET A 282 0.20 -3.04 14.40
C MET A 282 -0.35 -1.85 15.19
N ALA A 283 -0.89 -0.85 14.49
CA ALA A 283 -1.46 0.34 15.11
C ALA A 283 -2.72 0.05 15.92
N THR A 284 -3.59 -0.81 15.42
CA THR A 284 -4.88 -1.14 16.03
C THR A 284 -4.81 -2.22 17.12
N GLY A 285 -3.63 -2.83 17.31
CA GLY A 285 -3.45 -3.92 18.27
C GLY A 285 -4.00 -5.25 17.75
N THR A 286 -3.75 -5.57 16.49
CA THR A 286 -4.09 -6.84 15.85
C THR A 286 -2.82 -7.63 15.55
N LEU A 287 -2.78 -8.92 15.88
CA LEU A 287 -1.63 -9.76 15.60
C LEU A 287 -1.41 -9.87 14.09
N ILE A 288 -0.18 -9.67 13.63
CA ILE A 288 0.18 -9.70 12.21
C ILE A 288 1.03 -10.92 11.88
N TYR A 289 0.59 -11.66 10.86
CA TYR A 289 1.33 -12.74 10.22
C TYR A 289 1.51 -12.42 8.75
N SER A 290 2.73 -12.33 8.28
CA SER A 290 3.03 -11.93 6.90
C SER A 290 4.01 -12.89 6.23
N THR A 291 3.82 -13.11 4.96
CA THR A 291 4.88 -13.63 4.10
C THR A 291 6.05 -12.65 4.05
N LYS A 292 7.24 -13.13 3.69
CA LYS A 292 8.46 -12.32 3.55
C LYS A 292 8.41 -11.46 2.29
N VAL A 293 7.59 -10.40 2.28
CA VAL A 293 7.37 -9.54 1.10
C VAL A 293 7.63 -8.06 1.39
N GLY A 294 8.25 -7.38 0.45
CA GLY A 294 8.48 -5.95 0.47
C GLY A 294 8.97 -5.44 1.83
N GLN A 295 8.34 -4.40 2.34
CA GLN A 295 8.68 -3.77 3.62
C GLN A 295 8.40 -4.68 4.84
N ALA A 296 7.64 -5.77 4.70
CA ALA A 296 7.39 -6.72 5.80
C ALA A 296 8.69 -7.24 6.43
N ASN A 297 9.71 -7.51 5.60
CA ASN A 297 11.02 -7.99 6.06
C ASN A 297 11.78 -6.98 6.95
N GLU A 298 11.48 -5.69 6.81
CA GLU A 298 12.13 -4.62 7.57
C GLU A 298 11.29 -4.20 8.79
N LEU A 299 9.95 -4.32 8.70
CA LEU A 299 9.02 -3.95 9.76
C LEU A 299 8.87 -5.03 10.83
N ILE A 300 8.75 -6.30 10.40
CA ILE A 300 8.41 -7.40 11.31
C ILE A 300 9.69 -8.04 11.87
N LYS A 301 9.84 -7.93 13.18
CA LYS A 301 10.81 -8.66 13.97
C LYS A 301 10.12 -9.86 14.62
N GLN A 302 10.60 -11.07 14.26
CA GLN A 302 10.01 -12.35 14.65
C GLN A 302 9.79 -12.44 16.17
N ASN A 303 8.58 -12.81 16.61
CA ASN A 303 8.17 -12.92 18.02
C ASN A 303 8.21 -11.62 18.84
N TYR A 304 8.65 -10.49 18.25
CA TYR A 304 8.73 -9.20 18.93
C TYR A 304 7.52 -8.32 18.65
N ASN A 305 7.16 -8.11 17.38
CA ASN A 305 6.05 -7.26 16.95
C ASN A 305 5.15 -7.90 15.90
N GLY A 306 5.39 -9.17 15.56
CA GLY A 306 4.65 -9.95 14.56
C GLY A 306 5.42 -11.18 14.13
N TRP A 307 4.94 -11.83 13.08
CA TRP A 307 5.52 -13.06 12.57
C TRP A 307 5.64 -13.06 11.05
N LEU A 308 6.82 -13.41 10.57
CA LEU A 308 7.07 -13.74 9.18
C LEU A 308 6.94 -15.25 8.98
N PHE A 309 6.31 -15.67 7.89
CA PHE A 309 6.17 -17.10 7.59
C PHE A 309 6.57 -17.45 6.16
N ASP A 310 6.94 -18.72 5.98
CA ASP A 310 7.18 -19.32 4.68
C ASP A 310 5.88 -19.90 4.12
N ARG A 311 5.54 -19.54 2.90
CA ARG A 311 4.37 -20.03 2.15
C ARG A 311 4.35 -21.57 1.96
N LYS A 312 5.50 -22.21 2.06
CA LYS A 312 5.63 -23.68 1.97
C LYS A 312 5.34 -24.36 3.31
N LYS A 313 5.37 -23.65 4.45
CA LYS A 313 5.25 -24.20 5.80
C LYS A 313 3.94 -23.78 6.49
N LEU A 314 2.80 -23.95 5.81
CA LEU A 314 1.50 -23.47 6.32
C LEU A 314 1.02 -24.20 7.59
N ASN A 315 1.30 -25.49 7.74
CA ASN A 315 1.00 -26.24 8.96
C ASN A 315 1.72 -25.66 10.17
N HIS A 316 3.02 -25.32 10.01
CA HIS A 316 3.80 -24.67 11.06
C HIS A 316 3.20 -23.29 11.44
N LEU A 317 2.81 -22.48 10.44
CA LEU A 317 2.12 -21.21 10.67
C LEU A 317 0.84 -21.41 11.49
N CYS A 318 -0.02 -22.33 11.12
CA CYS A 318 -1.28 -22.58 11.81
C CYS A 318 -1.06 -23.03 13.26
N SER A 319 -0.09 -23.91 13.52
CA SER A 319 0.29 -24.33 14.88
C SER A 319 0.84 -23.14 15.68
N LEU A 320 1.63 -22.26 15.07
CA LEU A 320 2.13 -21.04 15.70
C LEU A 320 1.00 -20.07 16.05
N ILE A 321 0.04 -19.85 15.17
CA ILE A 321 -1.15 -19.03 15.42
C ILE A 321 -1.91 -19.57 16.64
N ILE A 322 -2.19 -20.87 16.67
CA ILE A 322 -2.91 -21.52 17.78
C ILE A 322 -2.13 -21.40 19.10
N LYS A 323 -0.82 -21.64 19.09
CA LYS A 323 0.05 -21.45 20.26
C LYS A 323 -0.03 -20.01 20.80
N ASN A 324 -0.02 -19.04 19.89
CA ASN A 324 -0.09 -17.61 20.27
C ASN A 324 -1.44 -17.25 20.86
N ILE A 325 -2.56 -17.76 20.33
CA ILE A 325 -3.90 -17.55 20.90
C ILE A 325 -3.98 -18.00 22.37
N LYS A 326 -3.37 -19.16 22.66
CA LYS A 326 -3.36 -19.74 24.02
C LYS A 326 -2.47 -18.96 24.99
N ASN A 327 -1.46 -18.24 24.50
CA ASN A 327 -0.51 -17.51 25.32
C ASN A 327 -0.80 -15.99 25.32
N LYS A 328 -1.81 -15.57 26.08
CA LYS A 328 -2.26 -14.17 26.17
C LYS A 328 -1.15 -13.23 26.62
N LYS A 329 -0.38 -13.57 27.68
CA LYS A 329 0.73 -12.74 28.20
C LYS A 329 1.78 -12.44 27.14
N LYS A 330 2.19 -13.45 26.36
CA LYS A 330 3.13 -13.26 25.24
C LYS A 330 2.56 -12.36 24.14
N THR A 331 1.31 -12.58 23.75
CA THR A 331 0.66 -11.82 22.67
C THR A 331 0.44 -10.37 23.06
N GLU A 332 0.09 -10.06 24.28
CA GLU A 332 -0.01 -8.68 24.77
C GLU A 332 1.32 -7.92 24.62
N LYS A 333 2.43 -8.55 25.01
CA LYS A 333 3.77 -7.95 24.82
C LYS A 333 4.08 -7.69 23.34
N VAL A 334 3.73 -8.62 22.46
CA VAL A 334 3.88 -8.46 21.01
C VAL A 334 3.02 -7.31 20.48
N LEU A 335 1.77 -7.18 20.93
CA LEU A 335 0.87 -6.09 20.50
C LEU A 335 1.37 -4.72 20.95
N ILE A 336 1.92 -4.60 22.15
CA ILE A 336 2.56 -3.35 22.65
C ILE A 336 3.75 -2.99 21.76
N ASN A 337 4.61 -3.93 21.45
CA ASN A 337 5.78 -3.71 20.60
C ASN A 337 5.38 -3.39 19.15
N ALA A 338 4.32 -4.03 18.64
CA ALA A 338 3.73 -3.73 17.35
C ALA A 338 3.24 -2.28 17.29
N ARG A 339 2.51 -1.82 18.32
CA ARG A 339 2.09 -0.42 18.43
C ARG A 339 3.27 0.54 18.48
N LYS A 340 4.32 0.26 19.26
CA LYS A 340 5.56 1.05 19.27
C LYS A 340 6.18 1.15 17.87
N THR A 341 6.22 0.03 17.14
CA THR A 341 6.69 0.02 15.75
C THR A 341 5.84 0.91 14.86
N ALA A 342 4.51 0.82 14.92
CA ALA A 342 3.63 1.69 14.15
C ALA A 342 3.86 3.18 14.46
N VAL A 343 4.13 3.54 15.72
CA VAL A 343 4.45 4.93 16.11
C VAL A 343 5.76 5.40 15.47
N ILE A 344 6.81 4.56 15.42
CA ILE A 344 8.08 4.89 14.74
C ILE A 344 7.84 5.18 13.26
N TYR A 345 6.96 4.41 12.60
CA TYR A 345 6.59 4.59 11.20
C TYR A 345 5.36 5.50 11.03
N SER A 346 5.05 6.33 12.03
CA SER A 346 3.97 7.30 11.92
C SER A 346 4.29 8.34 10.85
N TYR A 347 3.23 8.90 10.27
CA TYR A 347 3.32 9.96 9.27
C TYR A 347 4.20 11.12 9.73
N LYS A 348 4.04 11.56 11.00
CA LYS A 348 4.84 12.62 11.60
C LYS A 348 6.34 12.30 11.55
N ASN A 349 6.73 11.07 11.91
CA ASN A 349 8.15 10.70 11.99
C ASN A 349 8.78 10.50 10.59
N ILE A 350 7.99 10.04 9.61
CA ILE A 350 8.48 9.81 8.23
C ILE A 350 8.50 11.12 7.41
N SER A 351 7.74 12.14 7.82
CA SER A 351 7.64 13.42 7.09
C SER A 351 8.99 14.09 6.82
N ASN A 352 9.95 14.02 7.75
CA ASN A 352 11.29 14.59 7.57
C ASN A 352 12.05 13.94 6.41
N THR A 353 11.86 12.64 6.17
CA THR A 353 12.48 11.94 5.04
C THR A 353 11.87 12.39 3.71
N TRP A 354 10.55 12.58 3.67
CA TRP A 354 9.87 13.17 2.53
C TRP A 354 10.28 14.61 2.28
N ASN A 355 10.48 15.40 3.34
CA ASN A 355 10.97 16.78 3.23
C ASN A 355 12.34 16.84 2.52
N LYS A 356 13.29 15.97 2.91
CA LYS A 356 14.58 15.86 2.23
C LYS A 356 14.42 15.46 0.76
N PHE A 357 13.52 14.52 0.48
CA PHE A 357 13.22 14.09 -0.88
C PHE A 357 12.69 15.24 -1.74
N PHE A 358 11.68 15.95 -1.27
CA PHE A 358 11.10 17.07 -2.02
C PHE A 358 12.06 18.26 -2.17
N LYS A 359 12.87 18.57 -1.15
CA LYS A 359 13.93 19.58 -1.31
C LYS A 359 14.87 19.25 -2.45
N ASN A 360 15.34 18.01 -2.53
CA ASN A 360 16.24 17.58 -3.62
C ASN A 360 15.54 17.53 -4.99
N LEU A 361 14.24 17.30 -5.03
CA LEU A 361 13.46 17.32 -6.28
C LEU A 361 13.24 18.75 -6.79
N LEU A 362 13.06 19.71 -5.88
CA LEU A 362 12.67 21.08 -6.20
C LEU A 362 13.91 22.01 -6.41
N ASN A 363 15.06 21.67 -5.87
CA ASN A 363 16.34 22.34 -6.14
C ASN A 363 16.97 21.79 -7.42
#